data_8110d22f691a09ac90d8c517574daa83
#
_entry.id   8110d22f691a09ac90d8c517574daa83
#
_cell.length_a   1.000
_cell.length_b   1.000
_cell.length_c   1.000
_cell.angle_alpha   90.00
_cell.angle_beta   90.00
_cell.angle_gamma   90.00
#
_symmetry.space_group_name_H-M   'P 1'
#
loop_
_entity.id
_entity.type
_entity.pdbx_description
1 polymer ?
#
loop_
_entity_poly.entity_id
_entity_poly.type
_entity_poly.pdbx_seq_one_letter_code
_entity_poly.pdbx_strand_id
1 'polypeptide(L)'
;MIDRRPWLTVLSHAVMLIGVLIVAFPLYLAFIASTHTAQEIVQAPMPLLPGSNMWESYRAALLGSGKLGSNTTVAHMMWVSFVTAMVITVGKIAISLLSAFAIVFFRFPFKMLCFWAIFVTLMLPVEVRILPTYKVVADLGMLNSYAGLTLPLIASATATFLFRQFFLTVPDEL
;
A
#
# COMPACT_ATOMS: atom_id res chain seq x y z
N MET A 1 40.93 -9.82 3.57
CA MET A 1 40.78 -10.91 2.57
C MET A 1 39.36 -11.47 2.72
N ILE A 2 38.49 -11.20 1.75
CA ILE A 2 37.17 -11.82 1.74
C ILE A 2 37.36 -13.23 1.16
N ASP A 3 37.29 -14.24 2.04
CA ASP A 3 37.42 -15.64 1.67
C ASP A 3 36.20 -16.01 0.77
N ARG A 4 36.38 -15.97 -0.54
CA ARG A 4 35.34 -16.32 -1.52
C ARG A 4 35.15 -17.84 -1.51
N ARG A 5 34.20 -18.30 -0.72
CA ARG A 5 33.76 -19.69 -0.71
C ARG A 5 32.57 -19.89 -1.67
N PRO A 6 32.83 -20.20 -2.96
CA PRO A 6 31.78 -20.24 -3.97
C PRO A 6 30.68 -21.25 -3.65
N TRP A 7 31.02 -22.35 -3.01
CA TRP A 7 30.03 -23.38 -2.60
C TRP A 7 29.02 -22.87 -1.56
N LEU A 8 29.45 -22.03 -0.59
CA LEU A 8 28.54 -21.42 0.39
C LEU A 8 27.61 -20.43 -0.28
N THR A 9 28.10 -19.70 -1.28
CA THR A 9 27.26 -18.79 -2.07
C THR A 9 26.20 -19.56 -2.85
N VAL A 10 26.57 -20.67 -3.50
CA VAL A 10 25.63 -21.54 -4.20
C VAL A 10 24.60 -22.14 -3.22
N LEU A 11 25.05 -22.64 -2.08
CA LEU A 11 24.15 -23.19 -1.06
C LEU A 11 23.16 -22.14 -0.55
N SER A 12 23.63 -20.92 -0.25
CA SER A 12 22.77 -19.83 0.21
C SER A 12 21.71 -19.48 -0.85
N HIS A 13 22.10 -19.40 -2.12
CA HIS A 13 21.14 -19.15 -3.20
C HIS A 13 20.14 -20.29 -3.36
N ALA A 14 20.59 -21.55 -3.25
CA ALA A 14 19.70 -22.71 -3.32
C ALA A 14 18.65 -22.67 -2.19
N VAL A 15 19.08 -22.41 -0.96
CA VAL A 15 18.15 -22.29 0.19
C VAL A 15 17.17 -21.14 0.01
N MET A 16 17.65 -19.97 -0.48
CA MET A 16 16.75 -18.84 -0.77
C MET A 16 15.75 -19.18 -1.87
N LEU A 17 16.18 -19.83 -2.96
CA LEU A 17 15.28 -20.24 -4.04
C LEU A 17 14.22 -21.24 -3.58
N ILE A 18 14.61 -22.23 -2.77
CA ILE A 18 13.65 -23.16 -2.17
C ILE A 18 12.65 -22.41 -1.29
N GLY A 19 13.11 -21.49 -0.46
CA GLY A 19 12.23 -20.64 0.35
C GLY A 19 11.25 -19.84 -0.48
N VAL A 20 11.71 -19.21 -1.57
CA VAL A 20 10.87 -18.47 -2.51
C VAL A 20 9.84 -19.39 -3.17
N LEU A 21 10.23 -20.59 -3.62
CA LEU A 21 9.31 -21.54 -4.23
C LEU A 21 8.22 -22.01 -3.26
N ILE A 22 8.56 -22.27 -2.00
CA ILE A 22 7.59 -22.64 -0.96
C ILE A 22 6.57 -21.53 -0.74
N VAL A 23 7.04 -20.27 -0.62
CA VAL A 23 6.15 -19.10 -0.41
C VAL A 23 5.34 -18.76 -1.67
N ALA A 24 5.92 -18.95 -2.85
CA ALA A 24 5.23 -18.69 -4.12
C ALA A 24 4.22 -19.78 -4.50
N PHE A 25 4.35 -21.00 -3.95
CA PHE A 25 3.49 -22.13 -4.31
C PHE A 25 1.99 -21.87 -4.08
N PRO A 26 1.54 -21.33 -2.94
CA PRO A 26 0.12 -20.97 -2.78
C PRO A 26 -0.37 -19.95 -3.80
N LEU A 27 0.47 -18.96 -4.17
CA LEU A 27 0.15 -17.96 -5.20
C LEU A 27 0.03 -18.62 -6.59
N TYR A 28 0.93 -19.57 -6.89
CA TYR A 28 0.85 -20.37 -8.10
C TYR A 28 -0.45 -21.16 -8.16
N LEU A 29 -0.84 -21.86 -7.09
CA LEU A 29 -2.11 -22.58 -7.02
C LEU A 29 -3.32 -21.66 -7.22
N ALA A 30 -3.32 -20.48 -6.60
CA ALA A 30 -4.37 -19.48 -6.79
C ALA A 30 -4.46 -19.00 -8.25
N PHE A 31 -3.30 -18.79 -8.90
CA PHE A 31 -3.24 -18.46 -10.31
C PHE A 31 -3.80 -19.58 -11.18
N ILE A 32 -3.36 -20.84 -10.98
CA ILE A 32 -3.90 -22.00 -11.70
C ILE A 32 -5.41 -22.11 -11.52
N ALA A 33 -5.90 -22.01 -10.27
CA ALA A 33 -7.32 -22.05 -9.97
C ALA A 33 -8.10 -20.99 -10.75
N SER A 34 -7.56 -19.77 -10.90
CA SER A 34 -8.21 -18.69 -11.64
C SER A 34 -8.37 -18.95 -13.14
N THR A 35 -7.62 -19.91 -13.67
CA THR A 35 -7.66 -20.30 -15.10
C THR A 35 -8.62 -21.46 -15.42
N HIS A 36 -9.22 -22.05 -14.39
CA HIS A 36 -10.13 -23.20 -14.50
C HIS A 36 -11.57 -22.82 -14.13
N THR A 37 -12.51 -23.69 -14.49
CA THR A 37 -13.90 -23.59 -14.03
C THR A 37 -14.03 -24.03 -12.57
N ALA A 38 -15.08 -23.58 -11.88
CA ALA A 38 -15.32 -23.96 -10.48
C ALA A 38 -15.49 -25.50 -10.30
N GLN A 39 -16.03 -26.18 -11.30
CA GLN A 39 -16.17 -27.62 -11.27
C GLN A 39 -14.85 -28.38 -11.37
N GLU A 40 -13.92 -27.90 -12.20
CA GLU A 40 -12.58 -28.48 -12.36
C GLU A 40 -11.72 -28.33 -11.11
N ILE A 41 -11.85 -27.22 -10.42
CA ILE A 41 -11.04 -26.92 -9.20
C ILE A 41 -11.43 -27.84 -8.03
N VAL A 42 -12.72 -28.21 -7.93
CA VAL A 42 -13.23 -29.05 -6.83
C VAL A 42 -12.90 -30.53 -7.04
N GLN A 43 -12.52 -30.93 -8.24
CA GLN A 43 -12.15 -32.32 -8.53
C GLN A 43 -10.75 -32.64 -7.97
N ALA A 44 -10.61 -33.82 -7.37
CA ALA A 44 -9.32 -34.32 -6.90
C ALA A 44 -8.74 -35.34 -7.90
N PRO A 45 -7.45 -35.23 -8.29
CA PRO A 45 -6.49 -34.18 -7.90
C PRO A 45 -6.72 -32.87 -8.64
N MET A 46 -6.47 -31.73 -7.93
CA MET A 46 -6.55 -30.42 -8.56
C MET A 46 -5.52 -30.30 -9.70
N PRO A 47 -5.91 -29.74 -10.87
CA PRO A 47 -4.96 -29.51 -11.96
C PRO A 47 -3.87 -28.54 -11.57
N LEU A 48 -2.62 -28.85 -11.96
CA LEU A 48 -1.45 -28.00 -11.67
C LEU A 48 -0.98 -27.20 -12.89
N LEU A 49 -1.63 -27.35 -14.05
CA LEU A 49 -1.31 -26.63 -15.28
C LEU A 49 -2.40 -25.59 -15.58
N PRO A 50 -2.07 -24.47 -16.23
CA PRO A 50 -3.06 -23.46 -16.59
C PRO A 50 -4.16 -24.03 -17.50
N GLY A 51 -5.41 -23.70 -17.20
CA GLY A 51 -6.58 -24.07 -17.99
C GLY A 51 -6.88 -23.04 -19.11
N SER A 52 -7.88 -23.37 -19.91
CA SER A 52 -8.30 -22.52 -21.06
C SER A 52 -9.30 -21.41 -20.68
N ASN A 53 -9.85 -21.44 -19.46
CA ASN A 53 -10.94 -20.55 -19.05
C ASN A 53 -10.47 -19.20 -18.46
N MET A 54 -9.19 -18.90 -18.55
CA MET A 54 -8.58 -17.69 -17.98
C MET A 54 -9.30 -16.41 -18.41
N TRP A 55 -9.48 -16.23 -19.73
CA TRP A 55 -10.08 -15.00 -20.26
C TRP A 55 -11.51 -14.79 -19.75
N GLU A 56 -12.30 -15.82 -19.74
CA GLU A 56 -13.70 -15.78 -19.31
C GLU A 56 -13.82 -15.51 -17.81
N SER A 57 -12.99 -16.19 -17.01
CA SER A 57 -12.90 -15.98 -15.56
C SER A 57 -12.53 -14.55 -15.19
N TYR A 58 -11.48 -14.00 -15.79
CA TYR A 58 -11.04 -12.64 -15.52
C TYR A 58 -12.02 -11.58 -16.04
N ARG A 59 -12.61 -11.79 -17.22
CA ARG A 59 -13.65 -10.92 -17.75
C ARG A 59 -14.89 -10.92 -16.86
N ALA A 60 -15.34 -12.09 -16.43
CA ALA A 60 -16.47 -12.23 -15.52
C ALA A 60 -16.18 -11.62 -14.14
N ALA A 61 -14.97 -11.75 -13.62
CA ALA A 61 -14.56 -11.13 -12.36
C ALA A 61 -14.52 -9.61 -12.46
N LEU A 62 -13.92 -9.05 -13.51
CA LEU A 62 -13.74 -7.61 -13.64
C LEU A 62 -15.02 -6.86 -14.03
N LEU A 63 -15.80 -7.43 -14.96
CA LEU A 63 -16.96 -6.76 -15.56
C LEU A 63 -18.31 -7.35 -15.12
N GLY A 64 -18.29 -8.52 -14.47
CA GLY A 64 -19.51 -9.17 -13.99
C GLY A 64 -20.08 -8.42 -12.78
N SER A 65 -21.28 -7.88 -12.94
CA SER A 65 -22.04 -7.31 -11.83
C SER A 65 -22.87 -8.39 -11.14
N GLY A 66 -22.93 -8.37 -9.80
CA GLY A 66 -23.93 -9.13 -9.05
C GLY A 66 -23.47 -10.44 -8.40
N LYS A 67 -22.29 -10.97 -8.68
CA LYS A 67 -21.80 -12.18 -7.99
C LYS A 67 -21.28 -11.91 -6.56
N LEU A 68 -20.96 -10.66 -6.23
CA LEU A 68 -20.52 -10.23 -4.90
C LEU A 68 -21.62 -9.54 -4.07
N GLY A 69 -22.89 -9.61 -4.48
CA GLY A 69 -24.00 -8.97 -3.76
C GLY A 69 -24.00 -7.43 -3.86
N SER A 70 -23.14 -6.83 -4.68
CA SER A 70 -23.10 -5.41 -4.94
C SER A 70 -23.38 -5.11 -6.40
N ASN A 71 -24.04 -3.98 -6.68
CA ASN A 71 -24.30 -3.50 -8.06
C ASN A 71 -23.02 -2.92 -8.73
N THR A 72 -21.85 -3.04 -8.08
CA THR A 72 -20.58 -2.49 -8.54
C THR A 72 -19.67 -3.59 -9.08
N THR A 73 -18.96 -3.31 -10.17
CA THR A 73 -17.98 -4.22 -10.77
C THR A 73 -16.64 -4.16 -10.00
N VAL A 74 -15.87 -5.25 -10.02
CA VAL A 74 -14.51 -5.25 -9.43
C VAL A 74 -13.61 -4.23 -10.11
N ALA A 75 -13.75 -4.01 -11.41
CA ALA A 75 -13.03 -2.96 -12.14
C ALA A 75 -13.30 -1.57 -11.56
N HIS A 76 -14.55 -1.26 -11.20
CA HIS A 76 -14.89 0.01 -10.55
C HIS A 76 -14.26 0.13 -9.15
N MET A 77 -14.29 -0.94 -8.35
CA MET A 77 -13.63 -0.96 -7.04
C MET A 77 -12.12 -0.74 -7.14
N MET A 78 -11.47 -1.38 -8.12
CA MET A 78 -10.04 -1.17 -8.40
C MET A 78 -9.75 0.28 -8.83
N TRP A 79 -10.62 0.86 -9.66
CA TRP A 79 -10.50 2.26 -10.07
C TRP A 79 -10.61 3.21 -8.88
N VAL A 80 -11.61 3.03 -8.02
CA VAL A 80 -11.77 3.83 -6.80
C VAL A 80 -10.53 3.70 -5.90
N SER A 81 -10.03 2.49 -5.70
CA SER A 81 -8.81 2.25 -4.91
C SER A 81 -7.58 2.92 -5.52
N PHE A 82 -7.43 2.84 -6.85
CA PHE A 82 -6.33 3.49 -7.56
C PHE A 82 -6.37 5.01 -7.40
N VAL A 83 -7.52 5.64 -7.67
CA VAL A 83 -7.69 7.10 -7.53
C VAL A 83 -7.43 7.54 -6.10
N THR A 84 -8.00 6.83 -5.12
CA THR A 84 -7.81 7.12 -3.69
C THR A 84 -6.33 7.03 -3.30
N ALA A 85 -5.64 5.96 -3.71
CA ALA A 85 -4.23 5.77 -3.43
C ALA A 85 -3.36 6.88 -4.06
N MET A 86 -3.65 7.27 -5.30
CA MET A 86 -2.93 8.34 -6.01
C MET A 86 -3.12 9.70 -5.32
N VAL A 87 -4.36 10.06 -4.98
CA VAL A 87 -4.66 11.33 -4.30
C VAL A 87 -3.97 11.38 -2.93
N ILE A 88 -4.05 10.31 -2.16
CA ILE A 88 -3.36 10.23 -0.85
C ILE A 88 -1.85 10.36 -1.04
N THR A 89 -1.26 9.64 -1.98
CA THR A 89 0.19 9.64 -2.21
C THR A 89 0.69 11.02 -2.62
N VAL A 90 0.08 11.64 -3.63
CA VAL A 90 0.46 12.97 -4.10
C VAL A 90 0.28 14.02 -3.01
N GLY A 91 -0.88 14.01 -2.35
CA GLY A 91 -1.17 14.94 -1.26
C GLY A 91 -0.21 14.77 -0.06
N LYS A 92 0.09 13.52 0.31
CA LYS A 92 1.03 13.18 1.38
C LYS A 92 2.45 13.68 1.07
N ILE A 93 2.93 13.44 -0.14
CA ILE A 93 4.24 13.93 -0.59
C ILE A 93 4.27 15.46 -0.56
N ALA A 94 3.29 16.12 -1.15
CA ALA A 94 3.24 17.57 -1.24
C ALA A 94 3.24 18.23 0.15
N ILE A 95 2.32 17.83 1.03
CA ILE A 95 2.21 18.41 2.38
C ILE A 95 3.44 18.10 3.21
N SER A 96 3.94 16.87 3.19
CA SER A 96 5.08 16.46 4.01
C SER A 96 6.38 17.11 3.53
N LEU A 97 6.56 17.24 2.22
CA LEU A 97 7.74 17.90 1.63
C LEU A 97 7.76 19.40 1.99
N LEU A 98 6.63 20.11 1.80
CA LEU A 98 6.53 21.52 2.14
C LEU A 98 6.71 21.76 3.64
N SER A 99 6.12 20.93 4.48
CA SER A 99 6.26 21.02 5.94
C SER A 99 7.70 20.79 6.38
N ALA A 100 8.35 19.75 5.86
CA ALA A 100 9.74 19.44 6.16
C ALA A 100 10.69 20.54 5.66
N PHE A 101 10.47 21.06 4.45
CA PHE A 101 11.22 22.15 3.87
C PHE A 101 11.13 23.42 4.74
N ALA A 102 9.91 23.78 5.16
CA ALA A 102 9.71 24.94 6.03
C ALA A 102 10.43 24.76 7.38
N ILE A 103 10.36 23.57 7.99
CA ILE A 103 11.01 23.29 9.28
C ILE A 103 12.54 23.32 9.18
N VAL A 104 13.14 22.92 8.06
CA VAL A 104 14.59 22.89 7.90
C VAL A 104 15.12 24.27 7.51
N PHE A 105 14.63 24.84 6.43
CA PHE A 105 15.23 26.01 5.78
C PHE A 105 14.70 27.36 6.27
N PHE A 106 13.45 27.43 6.74
CA PHE A 106 12.91 28.71 7.18
C PHE A 106 13.25 29.00 8.64
N ARG A 107 13.45 30.27 8.94
CA ARG A 107 13.67 30.80 10.29
C ARG A 107 12.37 31.42 10.79
N PHE A 108 11.62 30.69 11.61
CA PHE A 108 10.42 31.22 12.25
C PHE A 108 10.37 30.77 13.72
N PRO A 109 9.69 31.57 14.59
CA PRO A 109 9.57 31.22 15.99
C PRO A 109 8.82 29.91 16.17
N PHE A 110 9.20 29.14 17.18
CA PHE A 110 8.55 27.86 17.54
C PHE A 110 8.65 26.73 16.50
N LYS A 111 9.55 26.80 15.50
CA LYS A 111 9.70 25.74 14.50
C LYS A 111 9.91 24.35 15.10
N MET A 112 10.67 24.27 16.20
CA MET A 112 10.88 22.99 16.89
C MET A 112 9.63 22.50 17.61
N LEU A 113 8.81 23.39 18.13
CA LEU A 113 7.51 23.03 18.71
C LEU A 113 6.57 22.45 17.65
N CYS A 114 6.50 23.08 16.47
CA CYS A 114 5.74 22.57 15.34
C CYS A 114 6.23 21.17 14.91
N PHE A 115 7.55 20.98 14.83
CA PHE A 115 8.11 19.66 14.53
C PHE A 115 7.73 18.61 15.56
N TRP A 116 7.89 18.92 16.85
CA TRP A 116 7.53 18.00 17.92
C TRP A 116 6.03 17.70 17.98
N ALA A 117 5.20 18.70 17.70
CA ALA A 117 3.74 18.50 17.60
C ALA A 117 3.40 17.49 16.49
N ILE A 118 4.02 17.60 15.31
CA ILE A 118 3.86 16.62 14.23
C ILE A 118 4.43 15.27 14.67
N PHE A 119 5.62 15.25 15.26
CA PHE A 119 6.31 14.00 15.64
C PHE A 119 5.54 13.20 16.69
N VAL A 120 4.95 13.85 17.68
CA VAL A 120 4.14 13.18 18.71
C VAL A 120 2.96 12.41 18.09
N THR A 121 2.41 12.90 16.97
CA THR A 121 1.33 12.18 16.28
C THR A 121 1.76 10.83 15.69
N LEU A 122 3.08 10.60 15.48
CA LEU A 122 3.61 9.27 15.10
C LEU A 122 3.46 8.24 16.20
N MET A 123 3.52 8.68 17.45
CA MET A 123 3.46 7.78 18.61
C MET A 123 2.04 7.31 18.93
N LEU A 124 1.04 7.96 18.35
CA LEU A 124 -0.36 7.57 18.53
C LEU A 124 -0.69 6.33 17.69
N PRO A 125 -1.08 5.20 18.30
CA PRO A 125 -1.56 4.04 17.55
C PRO A 125 -2.70 4.41 16.60
N VAL A 126 -2.74 3.78 15.43
CA VAL A 126 -3.79 4.05 14.42
C VAL A 126 -5.18 3.80 15.00
N GLU A 127 -5.30 2.81 15.85
CA GLU A 127 -6.56 2.37 16.49
C GLU A 127 -7.21 3.49 17.30
N VAL A 128 -6.41 4.31 17.98
CA VAL A 128 -6.90 5.44 18.79
C VAL A 128 -7.52 6.53 17.92
N ARG A 129 -7.08 6.65 16.66
CA ARG A 129 -7.53 7.70 15.74
C ARG A 129 -8.74 7.32 14.90
N ILE A 130 -9.09 6.04 14.80
CA ILE A 130 -10.16 5.56 13.89
C ILE A 130 -11.49 6.23 14.24
N LEU A 131 -11.95 6.11 15.49
CA LEU A 131 -13.24 6.65 15.90
C LEU A 131 -13.32 8.18 15.82
N PRO A 132 -12.34 8.96 16.35
CA PRO A 132 -12.34 10.42 16.18
C PRO A 132 -12.34 10.86 14.72
N THR A 133 -11.54 10.21 13.87
CA THR A 133 -11.48 10.54 12.44
C THR A 133 -12.84 10.25 11.77
N TYR A 134 -13.43 9.10 12.02
CA TYR A 134 -14.74 8.77 11.49
C TYR A 134 -15.79 9.80 11.89
N LYS A 135 -15.82 10.19 13.18
CA LYS A 135 -16.75 11.19 13.68
C LYS A 135 -16.59 12.54 12.95
N VAL A 136 -15.37 13.03 12.83
CA VAL A 136 -15.10 14.29 12.11
C VAL A 136 -15.54 14.22 10.64
N VAL A 137 -15.24 13.11 9.95
CA VAL A 137 -15.65 12.89 8.55
C VAL A 137 -17.18 12.85 8.44
N ALA A 138 -17.85 12.23 9.40
CA ALA A 138 -19.32 12.17 9.47
C ALA A 138 -19.94 13.56 9.73
N ASP A 139 -19.42 14.29 10.71
CA ASP A 139 -19.92 15.63 11.10
C ASP A 139 -19.73 16.64 9.96
N LEU A 140 -18.69 16.45 9.12
CA LEU A 140 -18.44 17.25 7.93
C LEU A 140 -19.25 16.79 6.69
N GLY A 141 -20.08 15.76 6.80
CA GLY A 141 -20.89 15.23 5.70
C GLY A 141 -20.09 14.58 4.59
N MET A 142 -18.85 14.15 4.85
CA MET A 142 -17.94 13.59 3.84
C MET A 142 -17.97 12.05 3.75
N LEU A 143 -18.91 11.38 4.44
CA LEU A 143 -19.08 9.93 4.32
C LEU A 143 -19.40 9.55 2.86
N ASN A 144 -18.90 8.36 2.46
CA ASN A 144 -19.08 7.82 1.10
C ASN A 144 -18.57 8.74 -0.02
N SER A 145 -17.56 9.56 0.24
CA SER A 145 -16.94 10.45 -0.74
C SER A 145 -15.44 10.22 -0.86
N TYR A 146 -14.85 10.56 -2.00
CA TYR A 146 -13.40 10.55 -2.16
C TYR A 146 -12.69 11.47 -1.16
N ALA A 147 -13.29 12.61 -0.83
CA ALA A 147 -12.75 13.53 0.16
C ALA A 147 -12.66 12.88 1.55
N GLY A 148 -13.71 12.19 1.99
CA GLY A 148 -13.73 11.48 3.28
C GLY A 148 -12.71 10.34 3.36
N LEU A 149 -12.41 9.68 2.23
CA LEU A 149 -11.39 8.63 2.15
C LEU A 149 -9.97 9.18 2.11
N THR A 150 -9.74 10.36 1.53
CA THR A 150 -8.39 10.85 1.23
C THR A 150 -7.89 11.90 2.21
N LEU A 151 -8.70 12.91 2.55
CA LEU A 151 -8.27 14.05 3.37
C LEU A 151 -7.67 13.66 4.73
N PRO A 152 -8.25 12.72 5.49
CA PRO A 152 -7.68 12.32 6.78
C PRO A 152 -6.31 11.63 6.67
N LEU A 153 -5.98 11.10 5.48
CA LEU A 153 -4.79 10.29 5.24
C LEU A 153 -3.66 11.05 4.52
N ILE A 154 -3.93 12.26 4.01
CA ILE A 154 -2.93 13.08 3.32
C ILE A 154 -1.84 13.56 4.29
N ALA A 155 -2.18 13.94 5.51
CA ALA A 155 -1.20 14.32 6.52
C ALA A 155 -0.46 13.10 7.07
N SER A 156 0.86 13.12 7.01
CA SER A 156 1.72 12.03 7.49
C SER A 156 2.93 12.53 8.22
N ALA A 157 2.94 12.32 9.54
CA ALA A 157 4.08 12.66 10.37
C ALA A 157 5.33 11.84 10.00
N THR A 158 5.17 10.56 9.63
CA THR A 158 6.28 9.70 9.15
C THR A 158 6.93 10.26 7.89
N ALA A 159 6.13 10.67 6.90
CA ALA A 159 6.66 11.24 5.67
C ALA A 159 7.37 12.57 5.93
N THR A 160 6.79 13.45 6.75
CA THR A 160 7.41 14.73 7.16
C THR A 160 8.73 14.50 7.89
N PHE A 161 8.79 13.49 8.78
CA PHE A 161 10.02 13.13 9.48
C PHE A 161 11.11 12.66 8.50
N LEU A 162 10.78 11.77 7.58
CA LEU A 162 11.73 11.24 6.60
C LEU A 162 12.25 12.34 5.66
N PHE A 163 11.38 13.20 5.14
CA PHE A 163 11.81 14.34 4.32
C PHE A 163 12.70 15.30 5.11
N ARG A 164 12.36 15.56 6.38
CA ARG A 164 13.23 16.40 7.24
C ARG A 164 14.62 15.78 7.40
N GLN A 165 14.72 14.48 7.67
CA GLN A 165 16.01 13.80 7.79
C GLN A 165 16.80 13.90 6.47
N PHE A 166 16.15 13.74 5.34
CA PHE A 166 16.78 13.92 4.04
C PHE A 166 17.29 15.36 3.86
N PHE A 167 16.46 16.37 4.11
CA PHE A 167 16.87 17.77 3.95
C PHE A 167 18.03 18.18 4.86
N LEU A 168 18.16 17.59 6.05
CA LEU A 168 19.30 17.83 6.93
C LEU A 168 20.62 17.27 6.40
N THR A 169 20.59 16.39 5.39
CA THR A 169 21.81 15.88 4.74
C THR A 169 22.25 16.71 3.54
N VAL A 170 21.41 17.64 3.09
CA VAL A 170 21.72 18.54 1.97
C VAL A 170 22.63 19.66 2.48
N PRO A 171 23.80 19.90 1.86
CA PRO A 171 24.69 21.00 2.24
C PRO A 171 24.01 22.35 2.03
N ASP A 172 24.30 23.30 2.92
CA ASP A 172 23.72 24.68 2.89
C ASP A 172 24.18 25.49 1.64
N GLU A 173 25.12 24.96 0.87
CA GLU A 173 25.73 25.62 -0.30
C GLU A 173 24.96 25.36 -1.61
N LEU A 174 23.90 24.54 -1.56
CA LEU A 174 23.02 24.24 -2.71
C LEU A 174 21.69 24.97 -2.60
#